data_7dde1f9911e3cad8d1f962aa7135ccbf
#
_entry.id   7dde1f9911e3cad8d1f962aa7135ccbf
#
_cell.length_a   1.000
_cell.length_b   1.000
_cell.length_c   1.000
_cell.angle_alpha   90.00
_cell.angle_beta   90.00
_cell.angle_gamma   90.00
#
_symmetry.space_group_name_H-M   'P 1'
#
loop_
_entity.id
_entity.type
_entity.pdbx_description
1 polymer ?
#
loop_
_entity_poly.entity_id
_entity_poly.type
_entity_poly.pdbx_seq_one_letter_code
_entity_poly.pdbx_strand_id
1 'polypeptide(L)'
;MVTTGNDLKKIELVSPAGGRLQLTAAINAGADAVYIGYEKFGARAYAENFNFSALKEAVNDAHRSGVKIYLTLNTLIKDNELPEVAAFLEEYTDICNDGIIIQDFGVYSLIATLFPGTRVHASTQMNVHNSRTASFLHHAGFARAVLAREMTLSEISETASKTPGFELEIFAHGSQCYSY
;
A
#
# COMPACT_ATOMS: atom_id res chain seq x y z
N MET A 1 6.70 -38.73 15.46
CA MET A 1 7.54 -37.82 14.64
C MET A 1 6.95 -36.42 14.76
N VAL A 2 7.60 -35.54 15.51
CA VAL A 2 7.21 -34.15 15.66
C VAL A 2 7.81 -33.41 14.47
N THR A 3 6.98 -32.95 13.54
CA THR A 3 7.42 -32.07 12.46
C THR A 3 7.68 -30.67 13.03
N THR A 4 8.90 -30.39 13.42
CA THR A 4 9.42 -29.07 13.74
C THR A 4 9.74 -28.36 12.42
N GLY A 5 8.82 -27.61 11.90
CA GLY A 5 9.00 -26.77 10.72
C GLY A 5 7.98 -25.64 10.74
N ASN A 6 8.11 -24.76 11.74
CA ASN A 6 7.39 -23.48 11.74
C ASN A 6 8.17 -22.54 10.81
N ASP A 7 7.95 -22.63 9.50
CA ASP A 7 8.29 -21.58 8.56
C ASP A 7 7.41 -20.37 8.89
N LEU A 8 7.79 -19.62 9.92
CA LEU A 8 7.22 -18.31 10.19
C LEU A 8 7.48 -17.46 8.95
N LYS A 9 6.45 -17.26 8.16
CA LYS A 9 6.50 -16.36 7.00
C LYS A 9 7.08 -15.03 7.50
N LYS A 10 8.19 -14.59 6.92
CA LYS A 10 8.85 -13.33 7.32
C LYS A 10 7.84 -12.19 7.24
N ILE A 11 7.70 -11.45 8.33
CA ILE A 11 6.86 -10.24 8.36
C ILE A 11 7.59 -9.17 7.55
N GLU A 12 6.87 -8.54 6.62
CA GLU A 12 7.38 -7.43 5.82
C GLU A 12 7.32 -6.13 6.63
N LEU A 13 8.47 -5.48 6.80
CA LEU A 13 8.56 -4.17 7.45
C LEU A 13 8.38 -3.07 6.40
N VAL A 14 7.27 -2.34 6.49
CA VAL A 14 6.94 -1.23 5.59
C VAL A 14 7.19 0.10 6.28
N SER A 15 7.96 0.99 5.64
CA SER A 15 8.33 2.30 6.18
C SER A 15 7.77 3.44 5.32
N PRO A 16 7.41 4.60 5.89
CA PRO A 16 7.06 5.78 5.12
C PRO A 16 8.29 6.50 4.58
N ALA A 17 8.16 7.12 3.40
CA ALA A 17 9.08 8.17 2.97
C ALA A 17 8.32 9.33 2.33
N GLY A 18 8.46 10.52 2.91
CA GLY A 18 7.89 11.76 2.38
C GLY A 18 8.81 12.48 1.40
N GLY A 19 10.04 12.00 1.22
CA GLY A 19 11.05 12.56 0.33
C GLY A 19 12.29 11.67 0.28
N ARG A 20 13.30 12.11 -0.47
CA ARG A 20 14.50 11.30 -0.76
C ARG A 20 15.34 10.95 0.49
N LEU A 21 15.45 11.87 1.44
CA LEU A 21 16.21 11.63 2.67
C LEU A 21 15.56 10.53 3.52
N GLN A 22 14.23 10.56 3.64
CA GLN A 22 13.47 9.55 4.37
C GLN A 22 13.53 8.18 3.68
N LEU A 23 13.50 8.16 2.33
CA LEU A 23 13.70 6.92 1.57
C LEU A 23 15.05 6.29 1.86
N THR A 24 16.12 7.08 1.77
CA THR A 24 17.48 6.60 2.08
C THR A 24 17.59 6.09 3.52
N ALA A 25 16.99 6.81 4.47
CA ALA A 25 16.97 6.40 5.88
C ALA A 25 16.21 5.08 6.08
N ALA A 26 15.06 4.91 5.44
CA ALA A 26 14.25 3.68 5.51
C ALA A 26 15.02 2.47 4.94
N ILE A 27 15.65 2.62 3.78
CA ILE A 27 16.48 1.58 3.16
C ILE A 27 17.63 1.19 4.09
N ASN A 28 18.37 2.17 4.63
CA ASN A 28 19.49 1.92 5.52
C ASN A 28 19.06 1.31 6.87
N ALA A 29 17.84 1.57 7.31
CA ALA A 29 17.26 0.98 8.52
C ALA A 29 16.73 -0.46 8.32
N GLY A 30 16.78 -0.98 7.09
CA GLY A 30 16.39 -2.36 6.80
C GLY A 30 14.90 -2.55 6.52
N ALA A 31 14.20 -1.54 6.01
CA ALA A 31 12.84 -1.70 5.52
C ALA A 31 12.81 -2.72 4.37
N ASP A 32 11.79 -3.60 4.35
CA ASP A 32 11.54 -4.52 3.23
C ASP A 32 10.75 -3.83 2.10
N ALA A 33 9.96 -2.82 2.46
CA ALA A 33 9.22 -1.97 1.53
C ALA A 33 9.10 -0.54 2.05
N VAL A 34 8.91 0.41 1.14
CA VAL A 34 8.69 1.82 1.48
C VAL A 34 7.47 2.33 0.73
N TYR A 35 6.55 3.00 1.44
CA TYR A 35 5.45 3.67 0.77
C TYR A 35 5.74 5.16 0.58
N ILE A 36 5.49 5.63 -0.65
CA ILE A 36 5.78 6.99 -1.10
C ILE A 36 4.56 7.62 -1.75
N GLY A 37 4.47 8.95 -1.69
CA GLY A 37 3.42 9.73 -2.34
C GLY A 37 3.91 10.39 -3.62
N TYR A 38 3.05 10.39 -4.64
CA TYR A 38 3.18 11.28 -5.79
C TYR A 38 2.69 12.67 -5.41
N GLU A 39 3.17 13.72 -6.08
CA GLU A 39 2.79 15.11 -5.81
C GLU A 39 1.29 15.37 -6.01
N LYS A 40 0.60 14.52 -6.79
CA LYS A 40 -0.84 14.52 -6.98
C LYS A 40 -1.46 13.24 -6.41
N PHE A 41 -2.75 13.27 -6.09
CA PHE A 41 -3.57 12.11 -5.69
C PHE A 41 -3.14 11.41 -4.38
N GLY A 42 -2.25 12.03 -3.59
CA GLY A 42 -1.82 11.52 -2.30
C GLY A 42 -2.45 12.28 -1.12
N ALA A 43 -2.89 11.57 -0.07
CA ALA A 43 -3.49 12.18 1.12
C ALA A 43 -2.52 13.05 1.94
N ARG A 44 -1.23 12.97 1.69
CA ARG A 44 -0.19 13.75 2.38
C ARG A 44 0.20 15.00 1.59
N ALA A 45 -0.75 15.91 1.36
CA ALA A 45 -0.54 17.16 0.62
C ALA A 45 0.60 18.05 1.18
N TYR A 46 0.94 17.92 2.46
CA TYR A 46 2.01 18.68 3.13
C TYR A 46 3.37 17.98 3.16
N ALA A 47 3.49 16.76 2.65
CA ALA A 47 4.79 16.11 2.46
C ALA A 47 5.47 16.68 1.20
N GLU A 48 6.79 16.57 1.14
CA GLU A 48 7.57 17.01 -0.03
C GLU A 48 7.12 16.27 -1.31
N ASN A 49 6.64 15.03 -1.15
CA ASN A 49 6.18 14.13 -2.20
C ASN A 49 7.18 14.04 -3.39
N PHE A 50 6.93 13.11 -4.30
CA PHE A 50 7.81 12.89 -5.44
C PHE A 50 7.12 13.37 -6.72
N ASN A 51 7.78 14.21 -7.52
CA ASN A 51 7.41 14.36 -8.92
C ASN A 51 7.81 13.09 -9.70
N PHE A 52 7.38 12.97 -10.95
CA PHE A 52 7.57 11.72 -11.72
C PHE A 52 9.05 11.35 -11.90
N SER A 53 9.94 12.31 -12.14
CA SER A 53 11.38 12.05 -12.28
C SER A 53 12.00 11.54 -10.97
N ALA A 54 11.66 12.20 -9.85
CA ALA A 54 12.13 11.78 -8.53
C ALA A 54 11.56 10.41 -8.12
N LEU A 55 10.32 10.10 -8.53
CA LEU A 55 9.69 8.80 -8.33
C LEU A 55 10.46 7.68 -9.03
N LYS A 56 10.84 7.90 -10.29
CA LYS A 56 11.64 6.94 -11.07
C LYS A 56 13.02 6.69 -10.44
N GLU A 57 13.68 7.75 -9.96
CA GLU A 57 14.94 7.60 -9.24
C GLU A 57 14.75 6.85 -7.91
N ALA A 58 13.68 7.17 -7.16
CA ALA A 58 13.37 6.51 -5.89
C ALA A 58 13.13 4.99 -6.07
N VAL A 59 12.38 4.60 -7.10
CA VAL A 59 12.17 3.20 -7.46
C VAL A 59 13.49 2.49 -7.77
N ASN A 60 14.33 3.11 -8.61
CA ASN A 60 15.62 2.54 -8.96
C ASN A 60 16.54 2.34 -7.73
N ASP A 61 16.62 3.34 -6.85
CA ASP A 61 17.45 3.28 -5.65
C ASP A 61 16.96 2.19 -4.67
N ALA A 62 15.64 2.09 -4.47
CA ALA A 62 15.03 1.07 -3.63
C ALA A 62 15.24 -0.34 -4.20
N HIS A 63 14.96 -0.55 -5.48
CA HIS A 63 15.12 -1.85 -6.13
C HIS A 63 16.56 -2.33 -6.14
N ARG A 64 17.56 -1.44 -6.31
CA ARG A 64 18.98 -1.80 -6.16
C ARG A 64 19.33 -2.35 -4.78
N SER A 65 18.58 -1.93 -3.77
CA SER A 65 18.73 -2.39 -2.39
C SER A 65 17.82 -3.56 -2.03
N GLY A 66 17.05 -4.08 -2.99
CA GLY A 66 16.07 -5.16 -2.77
C GLY A 66 14.83 -4.71 -1.98
N VAL A 67 14.55 -3.40 -1.92
CA VAL A 67 13.41 -2.81 -1.21
C VAL A 67 12.30 -2.50 -2.20
N LYS A 68 11.06 -2.88 -1.87
CA LYS A 68 9.88 -2.60 -2.68
C LYS A 68 9.39 -1.16 -2.50
N ILE A 69 8.71 -0.64 -3.51
CA ILE A 69 8.02 0.66 -3.45
C ILE A 69 6.51 0.46 -3.57
N TYR A 70 5.77 1.01 -2.61
CA TYR A 70 4.32 1.10 -2.65
C TYR A 70 3.88 2.54 -2.88
N LEU A 71 3.28 2.79 -4.04
CA LEU A 71 2.76 4.11 -4.38
C LEU A 71 1.44 4.37 -3.67
N THR A 72 1.29 5.55 -3.05
CA THR A 72 0.00 5.97 -2.48
C THR A 72 -0.78 6.83 -3.46
N LEU A 73 -1.96 6.33 -3.91
CA LEU A 73 -3.03 7.07 -4.60
C LEU A 73 -4.28 7.01 -3.72
N ASN A 74 -4.17 7.51 -2.51
CA ASN A 74 -5.14 7.29 -1.45
C ASN A 74 -5.99 8.54 -1.15
N THR A 75 -6.37 9.28 -2.17
CA THR A 75 -7.42 10.32 -2.14
C THR A 75 -8.65 9.85 -2.91
N LEU A 76 -9.79 10.52 -2.68
CA LEU A 76 -10.97 10.36 -3.52
C LEU A 76 -10.76 11.11 -4.83
N ILE A 77 -11.12 10.50 -5.94
CA ILE A 77 -10.89 11.00 -7.29
C ILE A 77 -12.22 11.36 -7.94
N LYS A 78 -12.30 12.53 -8.56
CA LYS A 78 -13.47 12.96 -9.30
C LYS A 78 -13.43 12.43 -10.74
N ASP A 79 -14.58 12.33 -11.37
CA ASP A 79 -14.68 11.82 -12.76
C ASP A 79 -13.78 12.57 -13.75
N ASN A 80 -13.63 13.88 -13.58
CA ASN A 80 -12.76 14.69 -14.44
C ASN A 80 -11.26 14.51 -14.16
N GLU A 81 -10.88 13.86 -13.07
CA GLU A 81 -9.48 13.55 -12.69
C GLU A 81 -9.07 12.13 -13.15
N LEU A 82 -10.04 11.23 -13.38
CA LEU A 82 -9.76 9.84 -13.78
C LEU A 82 -8.88 9.72 -15.03
N PRO A 83 -9.04 10.54 -16.09
CA PRO A 83 -8.14 10.48 -17.25
C PRO A 83 -6.68 10.81 -16.91
N GLU A 84 -6.45 11.74 -15.97
CA GLU A 84 -5.11 12.09 -15.52
C GLU A 84 -4.50 10.97 -14.67
N VAL A 85 -5.31 10.33 -13.81
CA VAL A 85 -4.89 9.14 -13.05
C VAL A 85 -4.52 8.01 -14.00
N ALA A 86 -5.30 7.76 -15.05
CA ALA A 86 -5.01 6.72 -16.04
C ALA A 86 -3.69 6.96 -16.77
N ALA A 87 -3.47 8.19 -17.25
CA ALA A 87 -2.22 8.57 -17.91
C ALA A 87 -1.01 8.43 -16.99
N PHE A 88 -1.13 8.86 -15.73
CA PHE A 88 -0.07 8.68 -14.74
C PHE A 88 0.23 7.20 -14.46
N LEU A 89 -0.81 6.36 -14.33
CA LEU A 89 -0.65 4.93 -14.06
C LEU A 89 -0.01 4.20 -15.24
N GLU A 90 -0.30 4.59 -16.47
CA GLU A 90 0.33 4.04 -17.68
C GLU A 90 1.85 4.20 -17.62
N GLU A 91 2.34 5.41 -17.29
CA GLU A 91 3.77 5.65 -17.13
C GLU A 91 4.36 4.99 -15.87
N TYR A 92 3.61 4.96 -14.76
CA TYR A 92 4.11 4.41 -13.49
C TYR A 92 4.25 2.90 -13.52
N THR A 93 3.32 2.16 -14.09
CA THR A 93 3.36 0.69 -14.14
C THR A 93 4.52 0.16 -14.97
N ASP A 94 5.04 0.96 -15.91
CA ASP A 94 6.25 0.64 -16.66
C ASP A 94 7.54 0.70 -15.82
N ILE A 95 7.54 1.48 -14.73
CA ILE A 95 8.73 1.64 -13.88
C ILE A 95 8.65 0.87 -12.57
N CYS A 96 7.44 0.61 -12.08
CA CYS A 96 7.23 -0.09 -10.81
C CYS A 96 5.84 -0.77 -10.77
N ASN A 97 5.82 -2.03 -10.34
CA ASN A 97 4.59 -2.78 -10.12
C ASN A 97 4.60 -3.54 -8.78
N ASP A 98 5.30 -3.00 -7.77
CA ASP A 98 5.38 -3.64 -6.45
C ASP A 98 4.04 -3.56 -5.69
N GLY A 99 3.32 -2.43 -5.83
CA GLY A 99 1.98 -2.25 -5.28
C GLY A 99 1.52 -0.80 -5.28
N ILE A 100 0.19 -0.62 -5.36
CA ILE A 100 -0.47 0.70 -5.31
C ILE A 100 -1.49 0.69 -4.16
N ILE A 101 -1.37 1.64 -3.24
CA ILE A 101 -2.26 1.81 -2.09
C ILE A 101 -3.35 2.82 -2.47
N ILE A 102 -4.60 2.38 -2.49
CA ILE A 102 -5.75 3.20 -2.89
C ILE A 102 -6.84 3.20 -1.83
N GLN A 103 -7.75 4.21 -1.90
CA GLN A 103 -9.01 4.20 -1.14
C GLN A 103 -10.25 4.27 -2.04
N ASP A 104 -10.09 4.69 -3.28
CA ASP A 104 -11.20 4.95 -4.21
C ASP A 104 -11.52 3.72 -5.07
N PHE A 105 -12.78 3.27 -5.03
CA PHE A 105 -13.22 2.13 -5.83
C PHE A 105 -13.29 2.43 -7.34
N GLY A 106 -13.48 3.69 -7.73
CA GLY A 106 -13.40 4.11 -9.13
C GLY A 106 -11.98 3.93 -9.68
N VAL A 107 -10.97 4.31 -8.88
CA VAL A 107 -9.56 4.06 -9.19
C VAL A 107 -9.27 2.56 -9.22
N TYR A 108 -9.84 1.78 -8.29
CA TYR A 108 -9.72 0.31 -8.34
C TYR A 108 -10.27 -0.25 -9.66
N SER A 109 -11.48 0.16 -10.05
CA SER A 109 -12.12 -0.30 -11.30
C SER A 109 -11.28 0.06 -12.53
N LEU A 110 -10.70 1.27 -12.54
CA LEU A 110 -9.80 1.72 -13.61
C LEU A 110 -8.55 0.84 -13.68
N ILE A 111 -7.88 0.59 -12.54
CA ILE A 111 -6.69 -0.26 -12.48
C ILE A 111 -7.03 -1.68 -12.95
N ALA A 112 -8.09 -2.28 -12.43
CA ALA A 112 -8.48 -3.64 -12.78
C ALA A 112 -8.80 -3.81 -14.28
N THR A 113 -9.27 -2.74 -14.92
CA THR A 113 -9.65 -2.75 -16.35
C THR A 113 -8.47 -2.48 -17.27
N LEU A 114 -7.68 -1.45 -16.97
CA LEU A 114 -6.62 -0.96 -17.88
C LEU A 114 -5.24 -1.54 -17.56
N PHE A 115 -4.98 -1.91 -16.30
CA PHE A 115 -3.67 -2.37 -15.82
C PHE A 115 -3.79 -3.72 -15.10
N PRO A 116 -4.29 -4.79 -15.75
CA PRO A 116 -4.50 -6.09 -15.12
C PRO A 116 -3.15 -6.67 -14.65
N GLY A 117 -3.14 -7.22 -13.44
CA GLY A 117 -1.92 -7.74 -12.81
C GLY A 117 -1.22 -6.75 -11.88
N THR A 118 -1.65 -5.50 -11.82
CA THR A 118 -1.18 -4.52 -10.82
C THR A 118 -1.62 -4.96 -9.41
N ARG A 119 -0.68 -4.99 -8.47
CA ARG A 119 -0.97 -5.29 -7.06
C ARG A 119 -1.63 -4.09 -6.39
N VAL A 120 -2.87 -4.24 -6.01
CA VAL A 120 -3.64 -3.18 -5.35
C VAL A 120 -3.78 -3.48 -3.87
N HIS A 121 -3.43 -2.50 -3.02
CA HIS A 121 -3.56 -2.55 -1.57
C HIS A 121 -4.67 -1.58 -1.13
N ALA A 122 -5.57 -2.06 -0.28
CA ALA A 122 -6.58 -1.22 0.34
C ALA A 122 -5.94 -0.33 1.42
N SER A 123 -6.07 0.98 1.27
CA SER A 123 -5.60 1.96 2.25
C SER A 123 -6.32 1.79 3.59
N THR A 124 -5.68 2.21 4.68
CA THR A 124 -6.35 2.33 6.00
C THR A 124 -7.58 3.22 5.95
N GLN A 125 -7.65 4.16 5.01
CA GLN A 125 -8.79 5.04 4.77
C GLN A 125 -10.04 4.31 4.23
N MET A 126 -9.91 3.05 3.79
CA MET A 126 -11.05 2.19 3.48
C MET A 126 -11.68 1.55 4.73
N ASN A 127 -11.18 1.86 5.93
CA ASN A 127 -11.72 1.45 7.22
C ASN A 127 -11.97 -0.06 7.35
N VAL A 128 -10.98 -0.87 6.99
CA VAL A 128 -11.08 -2.33 7.11
C VAL A 128 -10.98 -2.72 8.58
N HIS A 129 -12.15 -2.94 9.20
CA HIS A 129 -12.31 -3.12 10.66
C HIS A 129 -12.81 -4.52 11.05
N ASN A 130 -13.04 -5.41 10.11
CA ASN A 130 -13.52 -6.76 10.37
C ASN A 130 -13.23 -7.72 9.21
N SER A 131 -13.36 -9.01 9.48
CA SER A 131 -13.09 -10.06 8.51
C SER A 131 -14.02 -10.06 7.30
N ARG A 132 -15.25 -9.54 7.42
CA ARG A 132 -16.20 -9.47 6.29
C ARG A 132 -15.71 -8.48 5.23
N THR A 133 -15.28 -7.28 5.66
CA THR A 133 -14.69 -6.29 4.76
C THR A 133 -13.37 -6.81 4.15
N ALA A 134 -12.50 -7.41 4.96
CA ALA A 134 -11.25 -8.00 4.48
C ALA A 134 -11.52 -9.11 3.43
N SER A 135 -12.46 -10.01 3.70
CA SER A 135 -12.89 -11.07 2.75
C SER A 135 -13.48 -10.48 1.46
N PHE A 136 -14.30 -9.45 1.57
CA PHE A 136 -14.87 -8.76 0.39
C PHE A 136 -13.75 -8.21 -0.51
N LEU A 137 -12.78 -7.48 0.05
CA LEU A 137 -11.65 -6.92 -0.69
C LEU A 137 -10.79 -8.02 -1.33
N HIS A 138 -10.52 -9.11 -0.60
CA HIS A 138 -9.80 -10.26 -1.14
C HIS A 138 -10.50 -10.85 -2.36
N HIS A 139 -11.82 -11.09 -2.29
CA HIS A 139 -12.61 -11.60 -3.43
C HIS A 139 -12.74 -10.59 -4.57
N ALA A 140 -12.69 -9.29 -4.26
CA ALA A 140 -12.65 -8.25 -5.27
C ALA A 140 -11.30 -8.18 -6.00
N GLY A 141 -10.23 -8.84 -5.50
CA GLY A 141 -8.93 -8.89 -6.16
C GLY A 141 -7.86 -7.98 -5.55
N PHE A 142 -8.13 -7.36 -4.41
CA PHE A 142 -7.07 -6.67 -3.67
C PHE A 142 -6.02 -7.69 -3.18
N ALA A 143 -4.76 -7.32 -3.25
CA ALA A 143 -3.66 -8.15 -2.77
C ALA A 143 -3.44 -8.04 -1.26
N ARG A 144 -3.76 -6.86 -0.69
CA ARG A 144 -3.51 -6.54 0.73
C ARG A 144 -4.55 -5.54 1.24
N ALA A 145 -4.81 -5.55 2.55
CA ALA A 145 -5.52 -4.49 3.24
C ALA A 145 -4.73 -3.96 4.43
N VAL A 146 -4.60 -2.63 4.50
CA VAL A 146 -4.13 -1.93 5.70
C VAL A 146 -5.31 -1.80 6.65
N LEU A 147 -5.25 -2.48 7.79
CA LEU A 147 -6.34 -2.51 8.77
C LEU A 147 -6.53 -1.16 9.47
N ALA A 148 -7.74 -0.93 9.95
CA ALA A 148 -8.04 0.22 10.78
C ALA A 148 -7.18 0.24 12.05
N ARG A 149 -6.75 1.42 12.46
CA ARG A 149 -5.79 1.60 13.58
C ARG A 149 -6.40 1.35 14.95
N GLU A 150 -7.72 1.34 15.02
CA GLU A 150 -8.52 1.14 16.23
C GLU A 150 -8.65 -0.34 16.62
N MET A 151 -8.28 -1.26 15.73
CA MET A 151 -8.38 -2.69 15.97
C MET A 151 -7.40 -3.15 17.05
N THR A 152 -7.91 -3.93 17.99
CA THR A 152 -7.10 -4.64 18.98
C THR A 152 -6.35 -5.82 18.38
N LEU A 153 -5.29 -6.28 19.03
CA LEU A 153 -4.54 -7.46 18.58
C LEU A 153 -5.43 -8.72 18.47
N SER A 154 -6.43 -8.85 19.33
CA SER A 154 -7.38 -9.96 19.29
C SER A 154 -8.24 -9.91 18.01
N GLU A 155 -8.78 -8.75 17.66
CA GLU A 155 -9.59 -8.54 16.47
C GLU A 155 -8.76 -8.73 15.18
N ILE A 156 -7.49 -8.27 15.19
CA ILE A 156 -6.55 -8.51 14.09
C ILE A 156 -6.31 -10.01 13.90
N SER A 157 -6.03 -10.73 14.99
CA SER A 157 -5.81 -12.17 14.97
C SER A 157 -7.06 -12.93 14.47
N GLU A 158 -8.24 -12.53 14.94
CA GLU A 158 -9.52 -13.10 14.49
C GLU A 158 -9.74 -12.83 12.99
N THR A 159 -9.49 -11.60 12.54
CA THR A 159 -9.60 -11.24 11.12
C THR A 159 -8.66 -12.07 10.26
N ALA A 160 -7.40 -12.19 10.66
CA ALA A 160 -6.40 -12.98 9.94
C ALA A 160 -6.79 -14.46 9.85
N SER A 161 -7.32 -15.04 10.93
CA SER A 161 -7.77 -16.45 10.94
C SER A 161 -8.95 -16.72 9.99
N LYS A 162 -9.80 -15.71 9.78
CA LYS A 162 -11.00 -15.78 8.91
C LYS A 162 -10.73 -15.39 7.44
N THR A 163 -9.55 -14.88 7.13
CA THR A 163 -9.16 -14.48 5.76
C THR A 163 -7.82 -15.12 5.35
N PRO A 164 -7.74 -16.45 5.34
CA PRO A 164 -6.51 -17.14 4.98
C PRO A 164 -6.09 -16.79 3.55
N GLY A 165 -4.80 -16.51 3.36
CA GLY A 165 -4.24 -16.17 2.05
C GLY A 165 -4.35 -14.69 1.66
N PHE A 166 -5.08 -13.88 2.41
CA PHE A 166 -5.12 -12.43 2.21
C PHE A 166 -4.05 -11.74 3.05
N GLU A 167 -3.29 -10.83 2.46
CA GLU A 167 -2.28 -10.06 3.18
C GLU A 167 -2.93 -8.96 4.02
N LEU A 168 -2.60 -8.92 5.31
CA LEU A 168 -3.04 -7.88 6.22
C LEU A 168 -1.84 -7.06 6.69
N GLU A 169 -1.97 -5.74 6.64
CA GLU A 169 -0.97 -4.79 7.12
C GLU A 169 -1.51 -4.03 8.32
N ILE A 170 -0.67 -3.83 9.33
CA ILE A 170 -1.01 -3.07 10.54
C ILE A 170 0.03 -2.00 10.81
N PHE A 171 -0.38 -0.89 11.41
CA PHE A 171 0.53 0.11 11.92
C PHE A 171 1.14 -0.34 13.26
N ALA A 172 2.45 -0.54 13.29
CA ALA A 172 3.19 -0.80 14.52
C ALA A 172 3.57 0.50 15.25
N HIS A 173 3.71 1.60 14.52
CA HIS A 173 4.04 2.93 15.03
C HIS A 173 3.43 4.02 14.14
N GLY A 174 3.03 5.14 14.74
CA GLY A 174 2.51 6.32 14.03
C GLY A 174 1.37 7.01 14.76
N SER A 175 0.96 8.18 14.25
CA SER A 175 -0.16 8.93 14.80
C SER A 175 -1.49 8.21 14.56
N GLN A 176 -2.41 8.33 15.49
CA GLN A 176 -3.80 7.88 15.31
C GLN A 176 -4.46 8.68 14.18
N CYS A 177 -5.33 8.03 13.40
CA CYS A 177 -6.17 8.74 12.45
C CYS A 177 -7.31 9.43 13.21
N TYR A 178 -7.59 10.69 12.86
CA TYR A 178 -8.72 11.43 13.41
C TYR A 178 -9.94 11.22 12.50
N SER A 179 -10.56 10.08 12.50
CA SER A 179 -11.94 9.98 11.98
C SER A 179 -12.52 8.61 12.24
N TYR A 180 -13.68 8.67 12.80
CA TYR A 180 -14.70 7.67 12.62
C TYR A 180 -15.59 8.08 11.47
#